data_03b895687fa685e0143fc049888fc81b
#
_entry.id   03b895687fa685e0143fc049888fc81b
#
_cell.length_a   1.000
_cell.length_b   1.000
_cell.length_c   1.000
_cell.angle_alpha   90.00
_cell.angle_beta   90.00
_cell.angle_gamma   90.00
#
_symmetry.space_group_name_H-M   'P 1'
#
loop_
_entity.id
_entity.type
_entity.pdbx_description
1 polymer ?
#
loop_
_entity_poly.entity_id
_entity_poly.type
_entity_poly.pdbx_seq_one_letter_code
_entity_poly.pdbx_strand_id
1 'polypeptide(L)'
;DLYPLLTGIDAPADLRRLAESRANPSFPFRFFARPTVLGPRTAQNDREMLQLTIGLRGQAFEDWRYDIYAQSGRNERTERQDGITLVSKYEELLFAADGGRSICGGLDVFGKNRITAECAAYVATSAENEAQVDQTIAEASLSGPLLDLPAGELQLAAGVFHKRDQFEYVPDPVLAAVVL
;
A
#
# COMPACT_ATOMS: atom_id res chain seq x y z
N ASP A 1 15.90 21.05 4.05
CA ASP A 1 16.92 21.85 4.76
C ASP A 1 16.22 22.64 5.87
N LEU A 2 16.39 22.21 7.14
CA LEU A 2 15.72 22.85 8.30
C LEU A 2 16.51 24.03 8.91
N TYR A 3 17.69 24.31 8.39
CA TYR A 3 18.49 25.41 8.94
C TYR A 3 17.80 26.78 8.80
N PRO A 4 17.15 27.12 7.69
CA PRO A 4 16.36 28.34 7.58
C PRO A 4 15.25 28.45 8.63
N LEU A 5 14.68 27.31 9.04
CA LEU A 5 13.65 27.24 10.07
C LEU A 5 14.17 27.57 11.46
N LEU A 6 15.44 27.26 11.76
CA LEU A 6 16.06 27.61 13.05
C LEU A 6 16.30 29.10 13.20
N THR A 7 16.41 29.83 12.09
CA THR A 7 16.62 31.28 12.06
C THR A 7 15.33 32.09 11.95
N GLY A 8 14.24 31.48 11.39
CA GLY A 8 12.97 32.16 11.13
C GLY A 8 11.83 31.84 12.12
N ILE A 9 11.96 30.76 12.90
CA ILE A 9 10.96 30.31 13.86
C ILE A 9 11.51 30.44 15.27
N ASP A 10 10.63 30.52 16.29
CA ASP A 10 10.96 30.49 17.72
C ASP A 10 11.53 29.11 18.13
N ALA A 11 12.69 28.76 17.55
CA ALA A 11 13.39 27.55 17.97
C ALA A 11 13.91 27.73 19.40
N PRO A 12 13.83 26.69 20.25
CA PRO A 12 14.38 26.73 21.60
C PRO A 12 15.85 27.17 21.59
N ALA A 13 16.21 28.06 22.50
CA ALA A 13 17.57 28.65 22.55
C ALA A 13 18.67 27.58 22.68
N ASP A 14 18.36 26.46 23.34
CA ASP A 14 19.30 25.33 23.47
C ASP A 14 19.52 24.61 22.14
N LEU A 15 18.46 24.49 21.31
CA LEU A 15 18.57 23.90 20.00
C LEU A 15 19.37 24.78 19.04
N ARG A 16 19.18 26.12 19.11
CA ARG A 16 20.00 27.08 18.35
C ARG A 16 21.45 26.97 18.74
N ARG A 17 21.77 27.01 20.05
CA ARG A 17 23.16 26.86 20.55
C ARG A 17 23.79 25.57 20.09
N LEU A 18 23.04 24.47 20.12
CA LEU A 18 23.53 23.19 19.65
C LEU A 18 23.79 23.17 18.15
N ALA A 19 22.91 23.78 17.35
CA ALA A 19 23.13 23.92 15.91
C ALA A 19 24.35 24.79 15.58
N GLU A 20 24.51 25.92 16.30
CA GLU A 20 25.62 26.85 16.15
C GLU A 20 26.97 26.29 16.61
N SER A 21 26.99 25.36 17.57
CA SER A 21 28.18 24.67 18.07
C SER A 21 28.77 23.64 17.11
N ARG A 22 28.06 23.32 16.04
CA ARG A 22 28.50 22.33 15.04
C ARG A 22 29.64 22.91 14.20
N ALA A 23 30.54 22.04 13.72
CA ALA A 23 31.64 22.44 12.83
C ALA A 23 31.15 23.16 11.55
N ASN A 24 29.95 22.83 11.10
CA ASN A 24 29.25 23.53 10.03
C ASN A 24 27.80 23.80 10.46
N PRO A 25 27.49 24.96 11.03
CA PRO A 25 26.16 25.31 11.52
C PRO A 25 25.06 25.27 10.44
N SER A 26 25.40 25.59 9.20
CA SER A 26 24.49 25.65 8.07
C SER A 26 24.20 24.26 7.46
N PHE A 27 24.92 23.21 7.88
CA PHE A 27 24.71 21.87 7.34
C PHE A 27 23.35 21.32 7.75
N PRO A 28 22.54 20.80 6.81
CA PRO A 28 21.22 20.29 7.13
C PRO A 28 21.27 19.12 8.13
N PHE A 29 20.27 19.03 8.98
CA PHE A 29 20.09 17.89 9.88
C PHE A 29 18.67 17.35 9.77
N ARG A 30 18.51 16.06 10.04
CA ARG A 30 17.18 15.44 10.05
C ARG A 30 16.55 15.61 11.41
N PHE A 31 15.30 16.02 11.38
CA PHE A 31 14.44 16.11 12.55
C PHE A 31 13.25 15.15 12.37
N PHE A 32 12.95 14.38 13.39
CA PHE A 32 11.82 13.47 13.40
C PHE A 32 10.85 13.90 14.49
N ALA A 33 9.63 14.24 14.10
CA ALA A 33 8.55 14.51 15.02
C ALA A 33 7.33 13.66 14.62
N ARG A 34 6.64 13.15 15.64
CA ARG A 34 5.34 12.49 15.44
C ARG A 34 4.26 13.49 15.87
N PRO A 35 3.43 13.99 14.97
CA PRO A 35 2.32 14.87 15.32
C PRO A 35 1.19 14.03 15.92
N THR A 36 1.24 13.84 17.24
CA THR A 36 0.26 13.01 17.98
C THR A 36 -1.15 13.56 17.95
N VAL A 37 -1.30 14.87 17.70
CA VAL A 37 -2.58 15.55 17.57
C VAL A 37 -3.40 15.09 16.35
N LEU A 38 -2.75 14.51 15.34
CA LEU A 38 -3.41 13.93 14.15
C LEU A 38 -4.16 12.63 14.48
N GLY A 39 -4.01 12.12 15.69
CA GLY A 39 -4.57 10.84 16.07
C GLY A 39 -3.78 9.64 15.55
N PRO A 40 -4.31 8.44 15.75
CA PRO A 40 -3.68 7.23 15.24
C PRO A 40 -3.79 7.16 13.71
N ARG A 41 -2.74 6.69 13.08
CA ARG A 41 -2.85 6.23 11.69
C ARG A 41 -3.56 4.89 11.69
N THR A 42 -4.63 4.80 10.93
CA THR A 42 -5.38 3.55 10.76
C THR A 42 -5.36 3.13 9.30
N ALA A 43 -5.30 1.83 9.09
CA ALA A 43 -5.49 1.23 7.76
C ALA A 43 -6.62 0.21 7.87
N GLN A 44 -7.67 0.46 7.12
CA GLN A 44 -8.80 -0.46 6.97
C GLN A 44 -8.66 -1.15 5.61
N ASN A 45 -8.82 -2.47 5.61
CA ASN A 45 -8.77 -3.26 4.39
C ASN A 45 -10.06 -4.04 4.29
N ASP A 46 -10.87 -3.69 3.31
CA ASP A 46 -12.05 -4.44 2.93
C ASP A 46 -11.71 -5.31 1.73
N ARG A 47 -12.09 -6.57 1.80
CA ARG A 47 -11.78 -7.53 0.75
C ARG A 47 -12.99 -8.38 0.44
N GLU A 48 -13.34 -8.41 -0.83
CA GLU A 48 -14.39 -9.27 -1.37
C GLU A 48 -13.79 -10.26 -2.35
N MET A 49 -14.21 -11.52 -2.26
CA MET A 49 -13.77 -12.56 -3.16
C MET A 49 -14.98 -13.36 -3.63
N LEU A 50 -15.14 -13.44 -4.94
CA LEU A 50 -16.09 -14.34 -5.59
C LEU A 50 -15.32 -15.34 -6.45
N GLN A 51 -15.60 -16.62 -6.25
CA GLN A 51 -15.01 -17.69 -7.05
C GLN A 51 -16.09 -18.70 -7.46
N LEU A 52 -16.14 -18.98 -8.74
CA LEU A 52 -16.99 -20.03 -9.32
C LEU A 52 -16.12 -21.09 -9.95
N THR A 53 -16.35 -22.33 -9.60
CA THR A 53 -15.69 -23.50 -10.19
C THR A 53 -16.74 -24.48 -10.68
N ILE A 54 -16.59 -24.92 -11.92
CA ILE A 54 -17.40 -25.98 -12.50
C ILE A 54 -16.48 -27.05 -13.06
N GLY A 55 -16.79 -28.31 -12.84
CA GLY A 55 -15.94 -29.40 -13.31
C GLY A 55 -16.70 -30.69 -13.50
N LEU A 56 -16.12 -31.56 -14.32
CA LEU A 56 -16.58 -32.92 -14.58
C LEU A 56 -15.39 -33.85 -14.38
N ARG A 57 -15.62 -34.91 -13.63
CA ARG A 57 -14.67 -36.01 -13.48
C ARG A 57 -15.38 -37.35 -13.64
N GLY A 58 -14.66 -38.31 -14.16
CA GLY A 58 -15.24 -39.64 -14.34
C GLY A 58 -14.25 -40.64 -14.92
N GLN A 59 -14.76 -41.77 -15.30
CA GLN A 59 -14.05 -42.81 -16.03
C GLN A 59 -14.51 -42.84 -17.49
N ALA A 60 -13.56 -43.02 -18.39
CA ALA A 60 -13.78 -43.23 -19.81
C ALA A 60 -13.01 -44.49 -20.23
N PHE A 61 -13.52 -45.28 -21.18
CA PHE A 61 -12.81 -46.44 -21.73
C PHE A 61 -12.26 -47.38 -20.63
N GLU A 62 -13.15 -47.89 -19.78
CA GLU A 62 -12.90 -48.85 -18.69
C GLU A 62 -11.93 -48.40 -17.58
N ASP A 63 -10.67 -48.03 -17.93
CA ASP A 63 -9.64 -47.75 -16.92
C ASP A 63 -9.05 -46.34 -17.03
N TRP A 64 -9.52 -45.52 -17.95
CA TRP A 64 -9.08 -44.14 -18.08
C TRP A 64 -9.92 -43.20 -17.21
N ARG A 65 -9.24 -42.31 -16.49
CA ARG A 65 -9.88 -41.26 -15.68
C ARG A 65 -9.67 -39.91 -16.35
N TYR A 66 -10.72 -39.12 -16.39
CA TYR A 66 -10.64 -37.73 -16.83
C TYR A 66 -11.07 -36.81 -15.69
N ASP A 67 -10.44 -35.64 -15.66
CA ASP A 67 -10.82 -34.49 -14.83
C ASP A 67 -10.73 -33.22 -15.68
N ILE A 68 -11.84 -32.50 -15.78
CA ILE A 68 -11.94 -31.28 -16.56
C ILE A 68 -12.63 -30.26 -15.67
N TYR A 69 -12.01 -29.10 -15.49
CA TYR A 69 -12.66 -28.01 -14.79
C TYR A 69 -12.35 -26.65 -15.38
N ALA A 70 -13.24 -25.70 -15.12
CA ALA A 70 -13.06 -24.29 -15.37
C ALA A 70 -13.38 -23.51 -14.10
N GLN A 71 -12.60 -22.49 -13.84
CA GLN A 71 -12.74 -21.61 -12.69
C GLN A 71 -12.63 -20.17 -13.15
N SER A 72 -13.51 -19.32 -12.59
CA SER A 72 -13.42 -17.87 -12.70
C SER A 72 -13.49 -17.29 -11.29
N GLY A 73 -12.58 -16.39 -10.98
CA GLY A 73 -12.51 -15.73 -9.67
C GLY A 73 -12.21 -14.24 -9.84
N ARG A 74 -12.81 -13.46 -8.95
CA ARG A 74 -12.55 -12.05 -8.78
C ARG A 74 -12.25 -11.76 -7.32
N ASN A 75 -11.20 -11.00 -7.06
CA ASN A 75 -10.83 -10.52 -5.73
C ASN A 75 -10.68 -9.00 -5.81
N GLU A 76 -11.51 -8.29 -5.06
CA GLU A 76 -11.48 -6.84 -4.93
C GLU A 76 -10.98 -6.49 -3.53
N ARG A 77 -10.10 -5.50 -3.45
CA ARG A 77 -9.58 -4.98 -2.20
C ARG A 77 -9.62 -3.47 -2.21
N THR A 78 -10.29 -2.89 -1.22
CA THR A 78 -10.23 -1.47 -0.92
C THR A 78 -9.40 -1.26 0.34
N GLU A 79 -8.36 -0.45 0.24
CA GLU A 79 -7.51 -0.07 1.37
C GLU A 79 -7.67 1.41 1.65
N ARG A 80 -8.27 1.74 2.80
CA ARG A 80 -8.42 3.10 3.29
C ARG A 80 -7.42 3.37 4.38
N GLN A 81 -6.65 4.44 4.23
CA GLN A 81 -5.70 4.93 5.21
C GLN A 81 -6.16 6.29 5.74
N ASP A 82 -6.33 6.41 7.05
CA ASP A 82 -6.67 7.65 7.72
C ASP A 82 -5.51 8.13 8.61
N GLY A 83 -5.50 9.42 8.94
CA GLY A 83 -4.47 10.03 9.80
C GLY A 83 -3.12 10.20 9.11
N ILE A 84 -3.10 10.26 7.79
CA ILE A 84 -1.89 10.59 7.02
C ILE A 84 -1.73 12.10 6.88
N THR A 85 -0.50 12.53 6.73
CA THR A 85 -0.15 13.95 6.59
C THR A 85 0.20 14.24 5.14
N LEU A 86 -0.45 15.23 4.55
CA LEU A 86 -0.12 15.71 3.23
C LEU A 86 1.18 16.53 3.31
N VAL A 87 2.26 15.97 2.76
CA VAL A 87 3.60 16.55 2.87
C VAL A 87 3.66 17.97 2.30
N SER A 88 3.02 18.21 1.15
CA SER A 88 2.99 19.53 0.52
C SER A 88 2.39 20.62 1.41
N LYS A 89 1.25 20.31 2.07
CA LYS A 89 0.63 21.25 3.01
C LYS A 89 1.43 21.44 4.29
N TYR A 90 2.08 20.37 4.75
CA TYR A 90 2.96 20.46 5.92
C TYR A 90 4.19 21.33 5.60
N GLU A 91 4.78 21.18 4.42
CA GLU A 91 5.88 22.02 3.94
C GLU A 91 5.44 23.46 3.73
N GLU A 92 4.23 23.71 3.21
CA GLU A 92 3.68 25.05 3.07
C GLU A 92 3.64 25.79 4.43
N LEU A 93 3.16 25.12 5.49
CA LEU A 93 3.16 25.69 6.84
C LEU A 93 4.57 25.88 7.37
N LEU A 94 5.46 24.92 7.10
CA LEU A 94 6.81 24.90 7.59
C LEU A 94 7.67 26.05 7.03
N PHE A 95 7.45 26.39 5.75
CA PHE A 95 8.19 27.44 5.05
C PHE A 95 7.44 28.77 4.97
N ALA A 96 6.23 28.86 5.51
CA ALA A 96 5.53 30.13 5.64
C ALA A 96 6.33 31.11 6.51
N ALA A 97 6.42 32.36 6.09
CA ALA A 97 7.20 33.40 6.77
C ALA A 97 6.78 33.63 8.23
N ASP A 98 5.50 33.35 8.54
CA ASP A 98 4.91 33.48 9.87
C ASP A 98 4.75 32.14 10.60
N GLY A 99 5.33 31.05 10.06
CA GLY A 99 5.17 29.70 10.60
C GLY A 99 3.75 29.17 10.48
N GLY A 100 3.01 29.61 9.46
CA GLY A 100 1.63 29.18 9.19
C GLY A 100 0.57 29.78 10.09
N ARG A 101 0.90 30.86 10.82
CA ARG A 101 -0.05 31.53 11.72
C ARG A 101 -1.26 32.10 10.98
N SER A 102 -1.04 32.67 9.82
CA SER A 102 -2.10 33.22 8.96
C SER A 102 -2.96 32.13 8.32
N ILE A 103 -2.44 30.91 8.18
CA ILE A 103 -3.15 29.80 7.53
C ILE A 103 -4.01 29.03 8.53
N CYS A 104 -3.45 28.63 9.66
CA CYS A 104 -4.12 27.74 10.61
C CYS A 104 -3.74 27.95 12.08
N GLY A 105 -3.21 29.12 12.43
CA GLY A 105 -2.83 29.43 13.81
C GLY A 105 -1.39 29.11 14.20
N GLY A 106 -0.63 28.46 13.29
CA GLY A 106 0.80 28.24 13.45
C GLY A 106 1.23 26.81 13.68
N LEU A 107 2.40 26.49 13.16
CA LEU A 107 3.09 25.21 13.33
C LEU A 107 4.32 25.44 14.23
N ASP A 108 4.26 24.96 15.49
CA ASP A 108 5.44 24.93 16.35
C ASP A 108 6.12 23.56 16.23
N VAL A 109 7.17 23.43 15.47
CA VAL A 109 7.86 22.17 15.18
C VAL A 109 8.59 21.60 16.38
N PHE A 110 8.98 22.43 17.34
CA PHE A 110 9.89 22.07 18.43
C PHE A 110 9.26 21.96 19.82
N GLY A 111 8.02 22.41 20.05
CA GLY A 111 7.31 22.39 21.32
C GLY A 111 6.59 21.05 21.64
N LYS A 112 5.98 20.87 22.79
CA LYS A 112 5.03 19.77 23.09
C LYS A 112 3.66 20.13 22.53
N ASN A 113 2.94 19.27 21.83
CA ASN A 113 1.61 19.52 21.25
C ASN A 113 1.56 20.71 20.26
N ARG A 114 2.32 20.65 19.28
CA ARG A 114 2.91 21.69 18.45
C ARG A 114 2.23 22.00 17.16
N ILE A 115 1.16 21.32 16.87
CA ILE A 115 0.28 21.64 15.78
C ILE A 115 -1.08 21.97 16.41
N THR A 116 -1.65 23.12 16.08
CA THR A 116 -3.02 23.45 16.51
C THR A 116 -4.01 22.46 15.90
N ALA A 117 -5.22 22.37 16.44
CA ALA A 117 -6.26 21.52 15.87
C ALA A 117 -6.60 21.92 14.42
N GLU A 118 -6.58 23.23 14.14
CA GLU A 118 -6.81 23.78 12.81
C GLU A 118 -5.70 23.41 11.84
N CYS A 119 -4.43 23.50 12.25
CA CYS A 119 -3.31 23.08 11.42
C CYS A 119 -3.28 21.57 11.23
N ALA A 120 -3.66 20.80 12.26
CA ALA A 120 -3.80 19.35 12.14
C ALA A 120 -4.86 18.98 11.08
N ALA A 121 -6.03 19.64 11.13
CA ALA A 121 -7.08 19.44 10.13
C ALA A 121 -6.65 19.90 8.73
N TYR A 122 -5.84 20.95 8.64
CA TYR A 122 -5.33 21.45 7.38
C TYR A 122 -4.39 20.46 6.67
N VAL A 123 -3.51 19.79 7.41
CA VAL A 123 -2.51 18.86 6.86
C VAL A 123 -2.99 17.41 6.82
N ALA A 124 -4.02 17.07 7.60
CA ALA A 124 -4.55 15.72 7.63
C ALA A 124 -5.28 15.39 6.34
N THR A 125 -5.13 14.16 5.89
CA THR A 125 -5.88 13.62 4.76
C THR A 125 -6.10 12.13 4.97
N SER A 126 -7.01 11.57 4.18
CA SER A 126 -7.19 10.13 4.01
C SER A 126 -6.89 9.76 2.57
N ALA A 127 -6.53 8.52 2.34
CA ALA A 127 -6.30 7.98 1.02
C ALA A 127 -6.98 6.62 0.87
N GLU A 128 -7.46 6.33 -0.33
CA GLU A 128 -8.14 5.09 -0.64
C GLU A 128 -7.57 4.48 -1.92
N ASN A 129 -7.01 3.28 -1.79
CA ASN A 129 -6.47 2.52 -2.90
C ASN A 129 -7.40 1.35 -3.22
N GLU A 130 -7.61 1.11 -4.49
CA GLU A 130 -8.36 -0.05 -4.97
C GLU A 130 -7.45 -1.00 -5.73
N ALA A 131 -7.62 -2.29 -5.52
CA ALA A 131 -6.93 -3.33 -6.25
C ALA A 131 -7.92 -4.45 -6.63
N GLN A 132 -7.87 -4.86 -7.88
CA GLN A 132 -8.69 -5.95 -8.40
C GLN A 132 -7.80 -7.00 -9.06
N VAL A 133 -8.12 -8.27 -8.78
CA VAL A 133 -7.49 -9.42 -9.42
C VAL A 133 -8.59 -10.29 -10.01
N ASP A 134 -8.59 -10.43 -11.32
CA ASP A 134 -9.43 -11.37 -12.03
C ASP A 134 -8.58 -12.57 -12.47
N GLN A 135 -9.09 -13.77 -12.23
CA GLN A 135 -8.41 -15.01 -12.59
C GLN A 135 -9.36 -15.93 -13.34
N THR A 136 -8.88 -16.50 -14.43
CA THR A 136 -9.57 -17.57 -15.17
C THR A 136 -8.62 -18.74 -15.33
N ILE A 137 -9.10 -19.93 -15.00
CA ILE A 137 -8.38 -21.20 -15.14
C ILE A 137 -9.26 -22.16 -15.91
N ALA A 138 -8.64 -22.91 -16.81
CA ALA A 138 -9.25 -24.07 -17.44
C ALA A 138 -8.20 -25.20 -17.48
N GLU A 139 -8.61 -26.37 -17.03
CA GLU A 139 -7.73 -27.54 -17.00
C GLU A 139 -8.49 -28.77 -17.48
N ALA A 140 -7.79 -29.61 -18.22
CA ALA A 140 -8.27 -30.93 -18.57
C ALA A 140 -7.12 -31.92 -18.43
N SER A 141 -7.36 -33.03 -17.76
CA SER A 141 -6.40 -34.11 -17.60
C SER A 141 -7.04 -35.47 -17.90
N LEU A 142 -6.21 -36.39 -18.36
CA LEU A 142 -6.55 -37.74 -18.68
C LEU A 142 -5.43 -38.66 -18.20
N SER A 143 -5.78 -39.74 -17.50
CA SER A 143 -4.79 -40.70 -17.02
C SER A 143 -5.36 -42.13 -17.11
N GLY A 144 -4.50 -43.09 -17.44
CA GLY A 144 -4.89 -44.48 -17.51
C GLY A 144 -3.77 -45.38 -18.02
N PRO A 145 -4.05 -46.69 -18.13
CA PRO A 145 -3.11 -47.68 -18.63
C PRO A 145 -2.84 -47.45 -20.13
N LEU A 146 -1.59 -47.58 -20.54
CA LEU A 146 -1.16 -47.44 -21.94
C LEU A 146 -0.84 -48.81 -22.54
N LEU A 147 -0.06 -49.62 -21.84
CA LEU A 147 0.45 -50.92 -22.29
C LEU A 147 0.73 -51.83 -21.11
N ASP A 148 0.43 -53.13 -21.28
CA ASP A 148 0.89 -54.15 -20.37
C ASP A 148 2.29 -54.64 -20.73
N LEU A 149 3.23 -54.45 -19.80
CA LEU A 149 4.59 -54.90 -19.94
C LEU A 149 4.87 -56.10 -19.04
N PRO A 150 5.85 -56.95 -19.34
CA PRO A 150 6.16 -58.11 -18.49
C PRO A 150 6.55 -57.76 -17.06
N ALA A 151 6.95 -56.47 -16.82
CA ALA A 151 7.35 -55.96 -15.52
C ALA A 151 6.20 -55.20 -14.79
N GLY A 152 5.02 -55.09 -15.41
CA GLY A 152 3.87 -54.34 -14.88
C GLY A 152 3.25 -53.41 -15.91
N GLU A 153 2.14 -52.81 -15.55
CA GLU A 153 1.38 -51.92 -16.42
C GLU A 153 2.07 -50.52 -16.56
N LEU A 154 2.18 -50.06 -17.79
CA LEU A 154 2.66 -48.72 -18.10
C LEU A 154 1.48 -47.76 -18.05
N GLN A 155 1.53 -46.79 -17.13
CA GLN A 155 0.52 -45.74 -16.95
C GLN A 155 0.92 -44.45 -17.71
N LEU A 156 -0.04 -43.79 -18.32
CA LEU A 156 0.10 -42.50 -18.96
C LEU A 156 -0.78 -41.48 -18.23
N ALA A 157 -0.24 -40.28 -17.99
CA ALA A 157 -1.01 -39.11 -17.62
C ALA A 157 -0.67 -37.95 -18.55
N ALA A 158 -1.70 -37.29 -19.08
CA ALA A 158 -1.57 -36.12 -19.95
C ALA A 158 -2.58 -35.07 -19.53
N GLY A 159 -2.22 -33.81 -19.68
CA GLY A 159 -3.13 -32.72 -19.34
C GLY A 159 -2.79 -31.44 -20.12
N VAL A 160 -3.78 -30.56 -20.16
CA VAL A 160 -3.67 -29.21 -20.69
C VAL A 160 -4.17 -28.21 -19.63
N PHE A 161 -3.45 -27.12 -19.48
CA PHE A 161 -3.74 -26.09 -18.51
C PHE A 161 -3.68 -24.73 -19.19
N HIS A 162 -4.71 -23.90 -18.92
CA HIS A 162 -4.73 -22.51 -19.30
C HIS A 162 -5.03 -21.65 -18.08
N LYS A 163 -4.23 -20.61 -17.86
CA LYS A 163 -4.43 -19.65 -16.78
C LYS A 163 -4.27 -18.23 -17.33
N ARG A 164 -5.20 -17.35 -16.94
CA ARG A 164 -5.11 -15.93 -17.21
C ARG A 164 -5.36 -15.18 -15.90
N ASP A 165 -4.41 -14.34 -15.52
CA ASP A 165 -4.54 -13.39 -14.43
C ASP A 165 -4.55 -11.98 -15.01
N GLN A 166 -5.44 -11.13 -14.48
CA GLN A 166 -5.49 -9.70 -14.75
C GLN A 166 -5.43 -8.99 -13.42
N PHE A 167 -4.59 -7.98 -13.33
CA PHE A 167 -4.42 -7.15 -12.14
C PHE A 167 -4.65 -5.70 -12.53
N GLU A 168 -5.50 -5.02 -11.77
CA GLU A 168 -5.74 -3.59 -11.87
C GLU A 168 -5.48 -2.96 -10.50
N TYR A 169 -4.80 -1.84 -10.48
CA TYR A 169 -4.54 -1.07 -9.27
C TYR A 169 -4.79 0.40 -9.53
N VAL A 170 -5.69 0.97 -8.73
CA VAL A 170 -6.05 2.39 -8.79
C VAL A 170 -5.57 3.05 -7.50
N PRO A 171 -4.42 3.74 -7.53
CA PRO A 171 -3.93 4.46 -6.36
C PRO A 171 -4.76 5.71 -6.12
N ASP A 172 -4.90 6.07 -4.86
CA ASP A 172 -5.44 7.38 -4.49
C ASP A 172 -4.59 8.51 -5.10
N PRO A 173 -5.21 9.54 -5.70
CA PRO A 173 -4.47 10.67 -6.29
C PRO A 173 -3.50 11.35 -5.32
N VAL A 174 -3.81 11.39 -4.03
CA VAL A 174 -2.94 11.95 -2.99
C VAL A 174 -1.65 11.15 -2.85
N LEU A 175 -1.73 9.82 -2.92
CA LEU A 175 -0.56 8.95 -2.85
C LEU A 175 0.21 8.92 -4.17
N ALA A 176 -0.50 8.98 -5.29
CA ALA A 176 0.12 9.03 -6.62
C ALA A 176 0.97 10.30 -6.83
N ALA A 177 0.56 11.43 -6.25
CA ALA A 177 1.30 12.69 -6.34
C ALA A 177 2.61 12.72 -5.53
N VAL A 178 2.81 11.79 -4.59
CA VAL A 178 4.02 11.73 -3.72
C VAL A 178 5.13 10.87 -4.36
N VAL A 179 4.86 10.15 -5.42
CA VAL A 179 5.79 9.20 -6.07
C VAL A 179 6.57 9.85 -7.24
N LEU A 180 6.41 11.16 -7.45
CA LEU A 180 7.20 11.94 -8.42
C LEU A 180 8.36 12.67 -7.69
#